data_237fa89cd76518e20e27f750329e36c9
#
_entry.id   237fa89cd76518e20e27f750329e36c9
#
_cell.length_a   1.000
_cell.length_b   1.000
_cell.length_c   1.000
_cell.angle_alpha   90.00
_cell.angle_beta   90.00
_cell.angle_gamma   90.00
#
_symmetry.space_group_name_H-M   'P 1'
#
loop_
_entity.id
_entity.type
_entity.pdbx_description
1 polymer ?
#
loop_
_entity_poly.entity_id
_entity_poly.type
_entity_poly.pdbx_seq_one_letter_code
_entity_poly.pdbx_strand_id
1 'polypeptide(L)'
;NNNVAIKLLESISIDMLPPWFEPKELFYKLLGDAYEKVKRYDDAFLNFTCMAKMTKQKNARFRKIDVVAEYNKIELDTIGVQIKNYSDCNNEQNLVFMLGFPRSGTTLLDVNLEQHPDIVTLSETDTILSVIEKLNKLYPKLKYPESLNVVTKTDISTLRDVYFSRLATLVGENVTGKTIVDKMPINTVHLPLIKLLFPTAKFIVNLRHPLDVILSCFQQNFLINNEMAFLITLDDCAKRHQQVFTFLDTVERHFSIDSIVIRYEDLVTDPAGILMNVYKYLGLKSIEYKSHHKFIKEKVIKTPSSNQVAQALYTSSQYKWKNYRGQIASIVPYVTDTMQKYGYTLDD
;
A
#
# COMPACT_ATOMS: atom_id res chain seq x y z
N ASN A 1 -31.43 -2.19 6.48
CA ASN A 1 -31.99 -2.49 5.17
C ASN A 1 -31.45 -1.48 4.14
N ASN A 2 -30.62 -1.93 3.17
CA ASN A 2 -29.95 -1.05 2.22
C ASN A 2 -30.93 -0.26 1.34
N ASN A 3 -32.08 -0.83 0.98
CA ASN A 3 -33.10 -0.12 0.21
C ASN A 3 -33.74 1.07 0.98
N VAL A 4 -33.84 0.95 2.30
CA VAL A 4 -34.32 2.06 3.14
C VAL A 4 -33.24 3.15 3.22
N ALA A 5 -31.98 2.76 3.37
CA ALA A 5 -30.86 3.70 3.36
C ALA A 5 -30.75 4.45 2.03
N ILE A 6 -30.92 3.78 0.90
CA ILE A 6 -30.91 4.39 -0.44
C ILE A 6 -32.05 5.43 -0.52
N LYS A 7 -33.30 5.06 -0.21
CA LYS A 7 -34.44 5.98 -0.27
C LYS A 7 -34.24 7.21 0.62
N LEU A 8 -33.67 7.02 1.82
CA LEU A 8 -33.37 8.12 2.73
C LEU A 8 -32.31 9.05 2.14
N LEU A 9 -31.19 8.49 1.66
CA LEU A 9 -30.13 9.28 1.06
C LEU A 9 -30.58 10.00 -0.22
N GLU A 10 -31.36 9.34 -1.11
CA GLU A 10 -31.93 9.95 -2.31
C GLU A 10 -32.89 11.11 -2.01
N SER A 11 -33.55 11.09 -0.84
CA SER A 11 -34.46 12.18 -0.42
C SER A 11 -33.70 13.43 0.08
N ILE A 12 -32.39 13.36 0.28
CA ILE A 12 -31.56 14.45 0.78
C ILE A 12 -30.91 15.13 -0.42
N SER A 13 -31.21 16.42 -0.66
CA SER A 13 -30.41 17.22 -1.59
C SER A 13 -29.07 17.61 -0.92
N ILE A 14 -27.97 17.31 -1.59
CA ILE A 14 -26.63 17.62 -1.07
C ILE A 14 -26.41 19.13 -0.89
N ASP A 15 -27.10 19.95 -1.67
CA ASP A 15 -27.04 21.43 -1.58
C ASP A 15 -27.79 21.95 -0.36
N MET A 16 -28.71 21.16 0.21
CA MET A 16 -29.45 21.46 1.42
C MET A 16 -28.74 20.99 2.69
N LEU A 17 -27.63 20.24 2.55
CA LEU A 17 -26.85 19.82 3.71
C LEU A 17 -26.23 21.05 4.40
N PRO A 18 -26.31 21.14 5.73
CA PRO A 18 -25.77 22.25 6.46
C PRO A 18 -24.27 22.48 6.13
N PRO A 19 -23.79 23.73 6.16
CA PRO A 19 -22.37 24.03 5.87
C PRO A 19 -21.37 23.26 6.76
N TRP A 20 -21.81 22.87 7.96
CA TRP A 20 -21.01 22.08 8.91
C TRP A 20 -21.03 20.57 8.60
N PHE A 21 -21.90 20.11 7.70
CA PHE A 21 -21.88 18.72 7.24
C PHE A 21 -20.70 18.54 6.27
N GLU A 22 -19.58 18.22 6.82
CA GLU A 22 -18.39 17.87 6.09
C GLU A 22 -17.85 16.52 6.60
N PRO A 23 -17.32 15.70 5.69
CA PRO A 23 -17.12 15.95 4.25
C PRO A 23 -18.33 15.56 3.39
N LYS A 24 -18.75 16.41 2.45
CA LYS A 24 -19.85 16.12 1.49
C LYS A 24 -19.57 14.93 0.59
N GLU A 25 -18.29 14.65 0.29
CA GLU A 25 -17.85 13.47 -0.46
C GLU A 25 -18.26 12.16 0.23
N LEU A 26 -18.40 12.16 1.57
CA LEU A 26 -18.86 11.00 2.32
C LEU A 26 -20.32 10.61 1.97
N PHE A 27 -21.16 11.59 1.64
CA PHE A 27 -22.53 11.33 1.19
C PHE A 27 -22.54 10.43 -0.06
N TYR A 28 -21.77 10.79 -1.07
CA TYR A 28 -21.65 9.98 -2.28
C TYR A 28 -21.00 8.63 -2.03
N LYS A 29 -20.03 8.57 -1.11
CA LYS A 29 -19.44 7.30 -0.68
C LYS A 29 -20.49 6.35 -0.10
N LEU A 30 -21.30 6.85 0.84
CA LEU A 30 -22.33 6.04 1.49
C LEU A 30 -23.41 5.58 0.50
N LEU A 31 -23.82 6.45 -0.41
CA LEU A 31 -24.81 6.12 -1.43
C LEU A 31 -24.26 5.10 -2.43
N GLY A 32 -23.00 5.28 -2.88
CA GLY A 32 -22.30 4.31 -3.73
C GLY A 32 -22.20 2.92 -3.07
N ASP A 33 -21.82 2.86 -1.79
CA ASP A 33 -21.76 1.60 -1.03
C ASP A 33 -23.14 0.94 -0.88
N ALA A 34 -24.18 1.74 -0.69
CA ALA A 34 -25.55 1.23 -0.57
C ALA A 34 -26.06 0.64 -1.89
N TYR A 35 -25.81 1.32 -3.00
CA TYR A 35 -26.15 0.79 -4.32
C TYR A 35 -25.38 -0.47 -4.69
N GLU A 36 -24.09 -0.52 -4.36
CA GLU A 36 -23.27 -1.71 -4.60
C GLU A 36 -23.83 -2.94 -3.85
N LYS A 37 -24.23 -2.77 -2.58
CA LYS A 37 -24.83 -3.84 -1.77
C LYS A 37 -26.13 -4.39 -2.34
N VAL A 38 -26.87 -3.59 -3.12
CA VAL A 38 -28.08 -4.03 -3.83
C VAL A 38 -27.82 -4.35 -5.30
N LYS A 39 -26.54 -4.44 -5.70
CA LYS A 39 -26.07 -4.79 -7.04
C LYS A 39 -26.51 -3.80 -8.15
N ARG A 40 -26.77 -2.55 -7.79
CA ARG A 40 -26.99 -1.45 -8.73
C ARG A 40 -25.63 -0.80 -9.06
N TYR A 41 -24.83 -1.50 -9.85
CA TYR A 41 -23.42 -1.15 -10.07
C TYR A 41 -23.21 0.15 -10.86
N ASP A 42 -24.09 0.47 -11.82
CA ASP A 42 -24.04 1.72 -12.57
C ASP A 42 -24.28 2.93 -11.66
N ASP A 43 -25.30 2.85 -10.80
CA ASP A 43 -25.59 3.89 -9.82
C ASP A 43 -24.48 4.03 -8.79
N ALA A 44 -23.92 2.90 -8.35
CA ALA A 44 -22.77 2.88 -7.44
C ALA A 44 -21.57 3.60 -8.07
N PHE A 45 -21.22 3.28 -9.32
CA PHE A 45 -20.10 3.87 -10.03
C PHE A 45 -20.28 5.38 -10.25
N LEU A 46 -21.52 5.81 -10.60
CA LEU A 46 -21.84 7.22 -10.73
C LEU A 46 -21.58 7.98 -9.42
N ASN A 47 -22.00 7.43 -8.30
CA ASN A 47 -21.81 8.06 -6.99
C ASN A 47 -20.33 8.09 -6.57
N PHE A 48 -19.57 7.03 -6.81
CA PHE A 48 -18.12 7.06 -6.58
C PHE A 48 -17.42 8.08 -7.48
N THR A 49 -17.91 8.29 -8.71
CA THR A 49 -17.41 9.33 -9.62
C THR A 49 -17.70 10.74 -9.07
N CYS A 50 -18.89 10.97 -8.53
CA CYS A 50 -19.23 12.23 -7.85
C CYS A 50 -18.35 12.47 -6.63
N MET A 51 -18.14 11.44 -5.80
CA MET A 51 -17.21 11.48 -4.67
C MET A 51 -15.80 11.90 -5.11
N ALA A 52 -15.26 11.23 -6.14
CA ALA A 52 -13.93 11.50 -6.66
C ALA A 52 -13.79 12.95 -7.19
N LYS A 53 -14.82 13.45 -7.91
CA LYS A 53 -14.87 14.84 -8.42
C LYS A 53 -14.80 15.84 -7.27
N MET A 54 -15.61 15.66 -6.23
CA MET A 54 -15.61 16.56 -5.07
C MET A 54 -14.30 16.48 -4.30
N THR A 55 -13.78 15.28 -4.05
CA THR A 55 -12.49 15.06 -3.38
C THR A 55 -11.37 15.75 -4.14
N LYS A 56 -11.36 15.66 -5.49
CA LYS A 56 -10.35 16.32 -6.33
C LYS A 56 -10.44 17.85 -6.24
N GLN A 57 -11.64 18.42 -6.27
CA GLN A 57 -11.85 19.87 -6.15
C GLN A 57 -11.41 20.40 -4.78
N LYS A 58 -11.83 19.75 -3.69
CA LYS A 58 -11.47 20.10 -2.31
C LYS A 58 -9.97 20.03 -2.06
N ASN A 59 -9.29 19.09 -2.69
CA ASN A 59 -7.88 18.81 -2.48
C ASN A 59 -6.97 19.28 -3.62
N ALA A 60 -7.41 20.25 -4.42
CA ALA A 60 -6.65 20.81 -5.55
C ALA A 60 -5.29 21.43 -5.13
N ARG A 61 -5.11 21.75 -3.85
CA ARG A 61 -3.85 22.25 -3.27
C ARG A 61 -2.75 21.20 -3.20
N PHE A 62 -3.10 19.91 -3.10
CA PHE A 62 -2.12 18.85 -3.06
C PHE A 62 -1.54 18.63 -4.45
N ARG A 63 -0.22 18.79 -4.55
CA ARG A 63 0.51 18.51 -5.78
C ARG A 63 0.82 17.00 -5.81
N LYS A 64 0.60 16.39 -6.95
CA LYS A 64 1.08 15.04 -7.21
C LYS A 64 2.62 15.10 -7.29
N ILE A 65 3.29 14.71 -6.22
CA ILE A 65 4.75 14.59 -6.22
C ILE A 65 5.06 13.21 -6.80
N ASP A 66 5.52 13.17 -8.04
CA ASP A 66 5.84 11.92 -8.72
C ASP A 66 7.29 11.50 -8.44
N VAL A 67 7.50 10.86 -7.30
CA VAL A 67 8.80 10.32 -6.90
C VAL A 67 9.34 9.33 -7.94
N VAL A 68 8.47 8.55 -8.59
CA VAL A 68 8.88 7.61 -9.65
C VAL A 68 9.45 8.37 -10.85
N ALA A 69 8.80 9.45 -11.27
CA ALA A 69 9.33 10.29 -12.35
C ALA A 69 10.66 10.97 -11.97
N GLU A 70 10.82 11.36 -10.70
CA GLU A 70 12.09 11.93 -10.22
C GLU A 70 13.24 10.91 -10.25
N TYR A 71 12.97 9.61 -10.10
CA TYR A 71 13.98 8.57 -10.25
C TYR A 71 14.55 8.48 -11.66
N ASN A 72 13.87 8.99 -12.69
CA ASN A 72 14.42 9.07 -14.04
C ASN A 72 15.64 10.02 -14.16
N LYS A 73 15.86 10.85 -13.14
CA LYS A 73 17.02 11.76 -13.03
C LYS A 73 18.21 11.14 -12.31
N ILE A 74 18.10 9.89 -11.88
CA ILE A 74 19.07 9.19 -11.05
C ILE A 74 19.67 8.04 -11.85
N GLU A 75 20.97 7.84 -11.68
CA GLU A 75 21.66 6.66 -12.16
C GLU A 75 21.52 5.52 -11.15
N LEU A 76 20.56 4.63 -11.35
CA LEU A 76 20.33 3.48 -10.47
C LEU A 76 21.57 2.58 -10.34
N ASP A 77 22.39 2.49 -11.36
CA ASP A 77 23.66 1.76 -11.30
C ASP A 77 24.63 2.36 -10.28
N THR A 78 24.68 3.69 -10.14
CA THR A 78 25.47 4.36 -9.09
C THR A 78 25.00 3.95 -7.71
N ILE A 79 23.69 3.90 -7.48
CA ILE A 79 23.12 3.39 -6.21
C ILE A 79 23.48 1.92 -6.01
N GLY A 80 23.45 1.11 -7.07
CA GLY A 80 23.85 -0.30 -7.03
C GLY A 80 25.30 -0.50 -6.58
N VAL A 81 26.21 0.34 -7.04
CA VAL A 81 27.61 0.35 -6.60
C VAL A 81 27.72 0.74 -5.12
N GLN A 82 26.97 1.76 -4.68
CA GLN A 82 26.95 2.18 -3.28
C GLN A 82 26.40 1.08 -2.37
N ILE A 83 25.33 0.38 -2.77
CA ILE A 83 24.77 -0.75 -2.02
C ILE A 83 25.85 -1.82 -1.78
N LYS A 84 26.62 -2.18 -2.81
CA LYS A 84 27.72 -3.15 -2.69
C LYS A 84 28.82 -2.65 -1.75
N ASN A 85 29.20 -1.38 -1.86
CA ASN A 85 30.27 -0.79 -1.04
C ASN A 85 29.91 -0.62 0.43
N TYR A 86 28.61 -0.56 0.73
CA TYR A 86 28.10 -0.33 2.10
C TYR A 86 27.46 -1.59 2.71
N SER A 87 27.59 -2.74 2.07
CA SER A 87 27.03 -4.02 2.53
C SER A 87 27.60 -4.53 3.86
N ASP A 88 28.80 -4.06 4.26
CA ASP A 88 29.43 -4.44 5.54
C ASP A 88 28.73 -3.85 6.78
N CYS A 89 27.73 -3.02 6.59
CA CYS A 89 26.91 -2.53 7.68
C CYS A 89 25.93 -3.62 8.14
N ASN A 90 26.39 -4.53 9.01
CA ASN A 90 25.57 -5.59 9.59
C ASN A 90 24.33 -5.03 10.25
N ASN A 91 23.15 -5.43 9.74
CA ASN A 91 21.89 -5.25 10.44
C ASN A 91 21.73 -6.41 11.41
N GLU A 92 21.88 -6.16 12.69
CA GLU A 92 21.59 -7.13 13.75
C GLU A 92 20.08 -7.43 13.87
N GLN A 93 19.23 -6.65 13.17
CA GLN A 93 17.78 -6.83 13.17
C GLN A 93 17.29 -7.43 11.87
N ASN A 94 16.41 -8.42 11.98
CA ASN A 94 15.72 -9.01 10.83
C ASN A 94 14.65 -8.03 10.32
N LEU A 95 15.02 -7.15 9.39
CA LEU A 95 14.09 -6.21 8.76
C LEU A 95 13.41 -6.82 7.53
N VAL A 96 12.12 -6.66 7.47
CA VAL A 96 11.27 -7.05 6.35
C VAL A 96 10.42 -5.85 5.96
N PHE A 97 10.41 -5.49 4.69
CA PHE A 97 9.51 -4.45 4.19
C PHE A 97 8.36 -5.08 3.40
N MET A 98 7.14 -4.81 3.85
CA MET A 98 5.94 -5.27 3.15
C MET A 98 5.47 -4.17 2.19
N LEU A 99 5.65 -4.44 0.91
CA LEU A 99 5.44 -3.56 -0.23
C LEU A 99 4.21 -3.96 -1.04
N GLY A 100 3.86 -3.15 -2.02
CA GLY A 100 2.76 -3.40 -2.95
C GLY A 100 2.09 -2.10 -3.38
N PHE A 101 0.81 -2.20 -3.72
CA PHE A 101 -0.04 -1.03 -3.96
C PHE A 101 -1.12 -0.93 -2.87
N PRO A 102 -1.61 0.26 -2.50
CA PRO A 102 -2.73 0.38 -1.57
C PRO A 102 -3.89 -0.51 -2.00
N ARG A 103 -4.55 -1.17 -1.07
CA ARG A 103 -5.68 -2.10 -1.30
C ARG A 103 -5.30 -3.47 -1.90
N SER A 104 -4.03 -3.83 -1.94
CA SER A 104 -3.57 -5.16 -2.39
C SER A 104 -3.65 -6.28 -1.33
N GLY A 105 -4.28 -6.03 -0.18
CA GLY A 105 -4.44 -7.03 0.88
C GLY A 105 -3.34 -7.04 1.93
N THR A 106 -2.44 -6.05 1.93
CA THR A 106 -1.35 -5.92 2.92
C THR A 106 -1.85 -5.93 4.37
N THR A 107 -2.99 -5.31 4.67
CA THR A 107 -3.55 -5.32 6.04
C THR A 107 -3.98 -6.73 6.47
N LEU A 108 -4.51 -7.55 5.57
CA LEU A 108 -4.89 -8.92 5.88
C LEU A 108 -3.65 -9.76 6.21
N LEU A 109 -2.60 -9.65 5.40
CA LEU A 109 -1.34 -10.35 5.67
C LEU A 109 -0.67 -9.84 6.95
N ASP A 110 -0.61 -8.54 7.18
CA ASP A 110 -0.08 -7.88 8.36
C ASP A 110 -0.66 -8.44 9.67
N VAL A 111 -2.01 -8.46 9.76
CA VAL A 111 -2.72 -9.00 10.92
C VAL A 111 -2.46 -10.51 11.11
N ASN A 112 -2.32 -11.25 10.04
CA ASN A 112 -2.02 -12.68 10.13
C ASN A 112 -0.57 -12.93 10.58
N LEU A 113 0.40 -12.14 10.12
CA LEU A 113 1.81 -12.24 10.54
C LEU A 113 1.99 -11.87 12.01
N GLU A 114 1.23 -10.89 12.51
CA GLU A 114 1.28 -10.45 13.91
C GLU A 114 0.89 -11.53 14.92
N GLN A 115 0.26 -12.61 14.48
CA GLN A 115 -0.01 -13.77 15.34
C GLN A 115 1.27 -14.54 15.72
N HIS A 116 2.37 -14.36 14.96
CA HIS A 116 3.62 -15.04 15.24
C HIS A 116 4.37 -14.34 16.39
N PRO A 117 4.77 -15.09 17.45
CA PRO A 117 5.40 -14.48 18.63
C PRO A 117 6.73 -13.77 18.34
N ASP A 118 7.44 -14.17 17.27
CA ASP A 118 8.73 -13.58 16.90
C ASP A 118 8.61 -12.52 15.78
N ILE A 119 7.39 -12.08 15.43
CA ILE A 119 7.14 -11.00 14.49
C ILE A 119 6.57 -9.78 15.24
N VAL A 120 7.07 -8.62 14.87
CA VAL A 120 6.49 -7.31 15.25
C VAL A 120 6.18 -6.56 13.97
N THR A 121 4.94 -6.11 13.80
CA THR A 121 4.54 -5.36 12.61
C THR A 121 4.40 -3.87 12.90
N LEU A 122 4.83 -3.05 11.95
CA LEU A 122 4.62 -1.60 11.89
C LEU A 122 3.61 -1.31 10.79
N SER A 123 2.41 -0.97 11.18
CA SER A 123 1.29 -0.79 10.25
C SER A 123 1.18 0.66 9.82
N GLU A 124 1.61 0.96 8.59
CA GLU A 124 1.49 2.28 7.93
C GLU A 124 2.10 3.42 8.76
N THR A 125 3.36 3.25 9.14
CA THR A 125 4.12 4.22 9.93
C THR A 125 4.99 5.12 9.05
N ASP A 126 5.48 6.22 9.62
CA ASP A 126 6.28 7.23 8.95
C ASP A 126 7.81 7.00 9.03
N THR A 127 8.24 5.75 9.24
CA THR A 127 9.66 5.38 9.39
C THR A 127 10.51 5.85 8.22
N ILE A 128 10.19 5.45 7.00
CA ILE A 128 10.92 5.85 5.78
C ILE A 128 10.72 7.35 5.48
N LEU A 129 9.55 7.90 5.75
CA LEU A 129 9.31 9.33 5.57
C LEU A 129 10.22 10.16 6.49
N SER A 130 10.41 9.75 7.74
CA SER A 130 11.33 10.41 8.68
C SER A 130 12.78 10.39 8.17
N VAL A 131 13.19 9.29 7.53
CA VAL A 131 14.51 9.20 6.86
C VAL A 131 14.60 10.18 5.68
N ILE A 132 13.57 10.24 4.83
CA ILE A 132 13.53 11.17 3.68
C ILE A 132 13.58 12.62 4.16
N GLU A 133 12.87 12.97 5.23
CA GLU A 133 12.93 14.30 5.82
C GLU A 133 14.33 14.65 6.33
N LYS A 134 15.01 13.69 6.96
CA LYS A 134 16.40 13.88 7.40
C LYS A 134 17.34 14.04 6.21
N LEU A 135 17.18 13.22 5.17
CA LEU A 135 17.96 13.29 3.94
C LEU A 135 17.81 14.67 3.26
N ASN A 136 16.60 15.18 3.15
CA ASN A 136 16.33 16.50 2.61
C ASN A 136 16.95 17.64 3.46
N LYS A 137 17.12 17.45 4.78
CA LYS A 137 17.84 18.40 5.66
C LYS A 137 19.36 18.34 5.47
N LEU A 138 19.91 17.13 5.20
CA LEU A 138 21.33 16.97 4.91
C LEU A 138 21.71 17.58 3.56
N TYR A 139 20.81 17.47 2.58
CA TYR A 139 21.03 17.92 1.20
C TYR A 139 19.95 18.91 0.75
N PRO A 140 19.90 20.15 1.30
CA PRO A 140 18.81 21.09 1.03
C PRO A 140 18.75 21.59 -0.42
N LYS A 141 19.83 21.43 -1.19
CA LYS A 141 19.90 21.79 -2.61
C LYS A 141 19.58 20.65 -3.57
N LEU A 142 19.63 19.41 -3.09
CA LEU A 142 19.36 18.18 -3.86
C LEU A 142 18.18 17.47 -3.21
N LYS A 143 16.99 17.65 -3.78
CA LYS A 143 15.81 16.98 -3.23
C LYS A 143 15.87 15.47 -3.45
N TYR A 144 15.29 14.74 -2.50
CA TYR A 144 15.05 13.31 -2.68
C TYR A 144 14.15 13.06 -3.91
N PRO A 145 14.48 12.09 -4.77
CA PRO A 145 15.51 11.05 -4.64
C PRO A 145 16.89 11.43 -5.21
N GLU A 146 17.07 12.57 -5.87
CA GLU A 146 18.35 12.99 -6.51
C GLU A 146 19.55 12.98 -5.53
N SER A 147 19.30 13.32 -4.26
CA SER A 147 20.33 13.29 -3.21
C SER A 147 20.94 11.90 -2.97
N LEU A 148 20.28 10.80 -3.40
CA LEU A 148 20.83 9.45 -3.27
C LEU A 148 22.15 9.25 -4.05
N ASN A 149 22.38 10.02 -5.11
CA ASN A 149 23.61 9.92 -5.88
C ASN A 149 24.87 10.35 -5.12
N VAL A 150 24.71 11.14 -4.06
CA VAL A 150 25.83 11.80 -3.36
C VAL A 150 25.94 11.42 -1.88
N VAL A 151 25.06 10.54 -1.37
CA VAL A 151 25.13 10.10 0.04
C VAL A 151 26.45 9.38 0.34
N THR A 152 27.00 9.68 1.50
CA THR A 152 28.22 9.06 2.02
C THR A 152 27.91 7.90 2.97
N LYS A 153 28.92 7.10 3.32
CA LYS A 153 28.79 6.05 4.34
C LYS A 153 28.35 6.61 5.69
N THR A 154 28.84 7.80 6.06
CA THR A 154 28.44 8.49 7.30
C THR A 154 26.98 8.92 7.28
N ASP A 155 26.50 9.41 6.11
CA ASP A 155 25.10 9.78 5.98
C ASP A 155 24.20 8.57 6.11
N ILE A 156 24.57 7.44 5.51
CA ILE A 156 23.81 6.17 5.63
C ILE A 156 23.72 5.74 7.09
N SER A 157 24.80 5.80 7.87
CA SER A 157 24.75 5.52 9.31
C SER A 157 23.77 6.44 10.02
N THR A 158 23.86 7.75 9.77
CA THR A 158 22.94 8.75 10.35
C THR A 158 21.48 8.50 9.98
N LEU A 159 21.21 8.15 8.72
CA LEU A 159 19.87 7.85 8.25
C LEU A 159 19.29 6.58 8.87
N ARG A 160 20.13 5.56 9.06
CA ARG A 160 19.75 4.32 9.78
C ARG A 160 19.45 4.62 11.26
N ASP A 161 20.23 5.46 11.92
CA ASP A 161 19.96 5.89 13.30
C ASP A 161 18.60 6.59 13.41
N VAL A 162 18.22 7.40 12.42
CA VAL A 162 16.88 8.01 12.35
C VAL A 162 15.80 6.94 12.24
N TYR A 163 15.97 5.96 11.34
CA TYR A 163 15.02 4.86 11.19
C TYR A 163 14.84 4.08 12.50
N PHE A 164 15.94 3.64 13.13
CA PHE A 164 15.88 2.85 14.35
C PHE A 164 15.37 3.65 15.56
N SER A 165 15.69 4.93 15.64
CA SER A 165 15.13 5.82 16.68
C SER A 165 13.61 5.96 16.53
N ARG A 166 13.12 6.06 15.28
CA ARG A 166 11.69 6.10 15.01
C ARG A 166 11.02 4.76 15.31
N LEU A 167 11.65 3.66 14.92
CA LEU A 167 11.21 2.31 15.24
C LEU A 167 11.06 2.14 16.77
N ALA A 168 12.10 2.48 17.55
CA ALA A 168 12.07 2.37 19.01
C ALA A 168 10.94 3.19 19.65
N THR A 169 10.65 4.37 19.11
CA THR A 169 9.51 5.21 19.54
C THR A 169 8.15 4.53 19.31
N LEU A 170 8.02 3.75 18.23
CA LEU A 170 6.75 3.13 17.82
C LEU A 170 6.47 1.82 18.55
N VAL A 171 7.49 0.99 18.80
CA VAL A 171 7.34 -0.37 19.33
C VAL A 171 7.98 -0.57 20.70
N GLY A 172 8.68 0.43 21.23
CA GLY A 172 9.47 0.31 22.45
C GLY A 172 10.77 -0.47 22.24
N GLU A 173 11.51 -0.71 23.33
CA GLU A 173 12.83 -1.35 23.27
C GLU A 173 12.79 -2.88 23.14
N ASN A 174 11.63 -3.49 23.23
CA ASN A 174 11.48 -4.96 23.39
C ASN A 174 11.38 -5.71 22.06
N VAL A 175 12.18 -5.32 21.06
CA VAL A 175 12.20 -5.94 19.71
C VAL A 175 13.46 -6.74 19.40
N THR A 176 14.38 -6.86 20.37
CA THR A 176 15.62 -7.62 20.20
C THR A 176 15.33 -9.07 19.83
N GLY A 177 15.93 -9.55 18.74
CA GLY A 177 15.75 -10.91 18.25
C GLY A 177 14.42 -11.15 17.51
N LYS A 178 13.55 -10.15 17.38
CA LYS A 178 12.32 -10.24 16.60
C LYS A 178 12.56 -9.92 15.12
N THR A 179 11.70 -10.44 14.27
CA THR A 179 11.56 -9.99 12.88
C THR A 179 10.62 -8.78 12.83
N ILE A 180 11.13 -7.66 12.33
CA ILE A 180 10.36 -6.42 12.19
C ILE A 180 9.79 -6.35 10.78
N VAL A 181 8.48 -6.32 10.66
CA VAL A 181 7.79 -6.14 9.38
C VAL A 181 7.28 -4.70 9.27
N ASP A 182 7.98 -3.88 8.50
CA ASP A 182 7.55 -2.51 8.19
C ASP A 182 6.57 -2.55 7.01
N LYS A 183 5.27 -2.44 7.33
CA LYS A 183 4.20 -2.50 6.35
C LYS A 183 3.74 -1.11 5.94
N MET A 184 4.21 -0.68 4.79
CA MET A 184 3.73 0.52 4.10
C MET A 184 3.72 0.25 2.58
N PRO A 185 2.55 -0.06 1.99
CA PRO A 185 2.48 -0.44 0.57
C PRO A 185 3.17 0.57 -0.36
N ILE A 186 3.01 1.88 -0.07
CA ILE A 186 3.56 2.95 -0.88
C ILE A 186 5.09 3.03 -0.83
N ASN A 187 5.76 2.39 0.14
CA ASN A 187 7.21 2.30 0.20
C ASN A 187 7.82 1.56 -1.00
N THR A 188 7.00 0.94 -1.85
CA THR A 188 7.44 0.38 -3.14
C THR A 188 8.20 1.41 -3.97
N VAL A 189 7.80 2.69 -3.96
CA VAL A 189 8.51 3.75 -4.69
C VAL A 189 9.79 4.22 -3.99
N HIS A 190 10.05 3.77 -2.77
CA HIS A 190 11.25 4.09 -2.00
C HIS A 190 12.24 2.92 -1.91
N LEU A 191 11.99 1.85 -2.68
CA LEU A 191 12.80 0.62 -2.65
C LEU A 191 14.31 0.85 -2.84
N PRO A 192 14.79 1.75 -3.74
CA PRO A 192 16.22 2.04 -3.84
C PRO A 192 16.83 2.62 -2.56
N LEU A 193 16.12 3.55 -1.88
CA LEU A 193 16.55 4.09 -0.59
C LEU A 193 16.59 2.99 0.47
N ILE A 194 15.53 2.19 0.56
CA ILE A 194 15.44 1.09 1.54
C ILE A 194 16.59 0.11 1.33
N LYS A 195 16.86 -0.27 0.08
CA LYS A 195 17.93 -1.19 -0.26
C LYS A 195 19.33 -0.62 0.02
N LEU A 196 19.49 0.70 -0.17
CA LEU A 196 20.74 1.40 0.17
C LEU A 196 20.98 1.42 1.69
N LEU A 197 19.94 1.66 2.47
CA LEU A 197 20.02 1.67 3.93
C LEU A 197 20.16 0.25 4.51
N PHE A 198 19.43 -0.71 3.98
CA PHE A 198 19.29 -2.07 4.52
C PHE A 198 19.54 -3.12 3.43
N PRO A 199 20.81 -3.32 3.02
CA PRO A 199 21.15 -4.22 1.91
C PRO A 199 20.68 -5.67 2.08
N THR A 200 20.57 -6.13 3.32
CA THR A 200 20.17 -7.51 3.70
C THR A 200 18.67 -7.63 4.02
N ALA A 201 17.92 -6.54 3.96
CA ALA A 201 16.48 -6.58 4.22
C ALA A 201 15.76 -7.50 3.24
N LYS A 202 14.76 -8.22 3.75
CA LYS A 202 13.85 -9.04 2.96
C LYS A 202 12.61 -8.25 2.59
N PHE A 203 11.95 -8.67 1.52
CA PHE A 203 10.78 -7.96 1.00
C PHE A 203 9.60 -8.91 0.80
N ILE A 204 8.41 -8.49 1.21
CA ILE A 204 7.15 -9.16 0.90
C ILE A 204 6.41 -8.24 -0.06
N VAL A 205 6.16 -8.69 -1.29
CA VAL A 205 5.43 -7.92 -2.31
C VAL A 205 4.00 -8.45 -2.39
N ASN A 206 3.05 -7.65 -1.91
CA ASN A 206 1.64 -8.00 -1.98
C ASN A 206 1.05 -7.62 -3.33
N LEU A 207 0.45 -8.60 -3.98
CA LEU A 207 -0.28 -8.44 -5.23
C LEU A 207 -1.76 -8.75 -5.03
N ARG A 208 -2.56 -8.16 -5.87
CA ARG A 208 -3.98 -8.48 -6.07
C ARG A 208 -4.33 -8.14 -7.51
N HIS A 209 -5.40 -8.72 -8.05
CA HIS A 209 -5.84 -8.41 -9.39
C HIS A 209 -5.86 -6.90 -9.64
N PRO A 210 -5.10 -6.35 -10.61
CA PRO A 210 -4.89 -4.91 -10.75
C PRO A 210 -6.19 -4.11 -10.86
N LEU A 211 -7.18 -4.63 -11.60
CA LEU A 211 -8.48 -3.98 -11.73
C LEU A 211 -9.25 -3.91 -10.41
N ASP A 212 -9.14 -4.94 -9.55
CA ASP A 212 -9.73 -4.90 -8.19
C ASP A 212 -9.04 -3.87 -7.29
N VAL A 213 -7.72 -3.76 -7.39
CA VAL A 213 -6.94 -2.78 -6.63
C VAL A 213 -7.34 -1.37 -7.01
N ILE A 214 -7.36 -1.05 -8.30
CA ILE A 214 -7.70 0.28 -8.81
C ILE A 214 -9.14 0.64 -8.47
N LEU A 215 -10.07 -0.28 -8.71
CA LEU A 215 -11.48 -0.09 -8.33
C LEU A 215 -11.64 0.14 -6.83
N SER A 216 -10.95 -0.66 -6.00
CA SER A 216 -11.00 -0.51 -4.54
C SER A 216 -10.39 0.81 -4.05
N CYS A 217 -9.34 1.32 -4.70
CA CYS A 217 -8.81 2.65 -4.42
C CYS A 217 -9.81 3.74 -4.80
N PHE A 218 -10.35 3.68 -6.01
CA PHE A 218 -11.35 4.63 -6.52
C PHE A 218 -12.61 4.72 -5.65
N GLN A 219 -13.05 3.59 -5.08
CA GLN A 219 -14.20 3.51 -4.18
C GLN A 219 -13.89 3.99 -2.76
N GLN A 220 -12.64 4.29 -2.42
CA GLN A 220 -12.23 4.65 -1.06
C GLN A 220 -12.16 6.18 -0.89
N ASN A 221 -12.73 6.68 0.22
CA ASN A 221 -12.53 8.06 0.63
C ASN A 221 -11.27 8.17 1.51
N PHE A 222 -10.11 8.38 0.88
CA PHE A 222 -8.84 8.54 1.59
C PHE A 222 -8.69 9.93 2.22
N LEU A 223 -7.91 10.01 3.29
CA LEU A 223 -7.30 11.27 3.71
C LEU A 223 -6.23 11.64 2.70
N ILE A 224 -6.46 12.73 1.96
CA ILE A 224 -5.63 13.10 0.83
C ILE A 224 -4.37 13.84 1.30
N ASN A 225 -3.23 13.33 0.87
CA ASN A 225 -1.93 13.97 0.88
C ASN A 225 -1.35 13.94 -0.55
N ASN A 226 -0.09 14.35 -0.72
CA ASN A 226 0.54 14.39 -2.05
C ASN A 226 0.58 13.01 -2.74
N GLU A 227 0.81 11.93 -2.00
CA GLU A 227 0.83 10.57 -2.54
C GLU A 227 -0.58 10.04 -2.82
N MET A 228 -1.52 10.25 -1.89
CA MET A 228 -2.90 9.79 -2.06
C MET A 228 -3.64 10.56 -3.16
N ALA A 229 -3.15 11.74 -3.58
CA ALA A 229 -3.74 12.51 -4.67
C ALA A 229 -3.74 11.77 -6.03
N PHE A 230 -2.87 10.77 -6.20
CA PHE A 230 -2.89 9.88 -7.37
C PHE A 230 -4.04 8.86 -7.36
N LEU A 231 -4.67 8.62 -6.22
CA LEU A 231 -5.68 7.57 -6.05
C LEU A 231 -7.12 8.08 -6.12
N ILE A 232 -7.33 9.39 -6.35
CA ILE A 232 -8.66 10.02 -6.30
C ILE A 232 -9.53 9.59 -7.49
N THR A 233 -8.99 9.60 -8.70
CA THR A 233 -9.75 9.24 -9.90
C THR A 233 -9.33 7.88 -10.42
N LEU A 234 -10.24 7.20 -11.12
CA LEU A 234 -9.97 5.89 -11.69
C LEU A 234 -8.75 5.91 -12.65
N ASP A 235 -8.70 6.90 -13.54
CA ASP A 235 -7.62 7.06 -14.52
C ASP A 235 -6.27 7.41 -13.86
N ASP A 236 -6.26 8.37 -12.93
CA ASP A 236 -5.04 8.72 -12.17
C ASP A 236 -4.51 7.50 -11.40
N CYS A 237 -5.40 6.73 -10.77
CA CYS A 237 -5.03 5.54 -10.01
C CYS A 237 -4.46 4.44 -10.92
N ALA A 238 -5.05 4.22 -12.10
CA ALA A 238 -4.57 3.24 -13.07
C ALA A 238 -3.16 3.60 -13.59
N LYS A 239 -2.95 4.86 -13.96
CA LYS A 239 -1.63 5.36 -14.37
C LYS A 239 -0.60 5.22 -13.26
N ARG A 240 -0.98 5.55 -12.03
CA ARG A 240 -0.08 5.39 -10.87
C ARG A 240 0.26 3.92 -10.62
N HIS A 241 -0.70 3.02 -10.74
CA HIS A 241 -0.47 1.59 -10.62
C HIS A 241 0.56 1.11 -11.67
N GLN A 242 0.37 1.49 -12.94
CA GLN A 242 1.32 1.18 -14.01
C GLN A 242 2.73 1.70 -13.67
N GLN A 243 2.85 2.97 -13.30
CA GLN A 243 4.13 3.59 -12.95
C GLN A 243 4.85 2.84 -11.82
N VAL A 244 4.13 2.49 -10.74
CA VAL A 244 4.70 1.81 -9.57
C VAL A 244 5.23 0.44 -9.95
N PHE A 245 4.48 -0.36 -10.72
CA PHE A 245 4.92 -1.71 -11.09
C PHE A 245 6.00 -1.70 -12.18
N THR A 246 5.95 -0.78 -13.15
CA THR A 246 7.06 -0.58 -14.10
C THR A 246 8.33 -0.16 -13.38
N PHE A 247 8.22 0.70 -12.35
CA PHE A 247 9.35 1.11 -11.54
C PHE A 247 9.90 -0.07 -10.71
N LEU A 248 9.04 -0.86 -10.09
CA LEU A 248 9.45 -2.08 -9.38
C LEU A 248 10.25 -3.02 -10.28
N ASP A 249 9.77 -3.26 -11.51
CA ASP A 249 10.47 -4.07 -12.51
C ASP A 249 11.84 -3.51 -12.86
N THR A 250 11.95 -2.18 -12.93
CA THR A 250 13.22 -1.50 -13.21
C THR A 250 14.18 -1.68 -12.03
N VAL A 251 13.71 -1.52 -10.80
CA VAL A 251 14.53 -1.71 -9.60
C VAL A 251 15.00 -3.15 -9.45
N GLU A 252 14.13 -4.13 -9.70
CA GLU A 252 14.47 -5.56 -9.67
C GLU A 252 15.55 -5.95 -10.70
N ARG A 253 15.63 -5.25 -11.82
CA ARG A 253 16.70 -5.47 -12.82
C ARG A 253 18.05 -4.88 -12.41
N HIS A 254 18.06 -3.81 -11.62
CA HIS A 254 19.30 -3.14 -11.20
C HIS A 254 19.83 -3.68 -9.86
N PHE A 255 18.94 -4.14 -8.99
CA PHE A 255 19.31 -4.61 -7.66
C PHE A 255 18.84 -6.05 -7.45
N SER A 256 19.69 -6.85 -6.77
CA SER A 256 19.25 -8.14 -6.26
C SER A 256 18.27 -7.90 -5.09
N ILE A 257 17.01 -8.20 -5.31
CA ILE A 257 15.95 -8.06 -4.32
C ILE A 257 15.58 -9.45 -3.79
N ASP A 258 15.87 -9.71 -2.50
CA ASP A 258 15.40 -10.91 -1.82
C ASP A 258 13.92 -10.70 -1.46
N SER A 259 13.02 -11.26 -2.24
CA SER A 259 11.58 -11.03 -2.09
C SER A 259 10.75 -12.31 -2.24
N ILE A 260 9.61 -12.31 -1.54
CA ILE A 260 8.51 -13.25 -1.77
C ILE A 260 7.28 -12.49 -2.25
N VAL A 261 6.62 -13.01 -3.28
CA VAL A 261 5.38 -12.44 -3.81
C VAL A 261 4.18 -13.17 -3.21
N ILE A 262 3.22 -12.40 -2.66
CA ILE A 262 1.99 -12.94 -2.07
C ILE A 262 0.79 -12.37 -2.83
N ARG A 263 0.03 -13.26 -3.47
CA ARG A 263 -1.24 -12.89 -4.12
C ARG A 263 -2.36 -12.89 -3.07
N TYR A 264 -3.15 -11.83 -3.06
CA TYR A 264 -4.31 -11.69 -2.17
C TYR A 264 -5.30 -12.86 -2.32
N GLU A 265 -5.52 -13.28 -3.56
CA GLU A 265 -6.43 -14.36 -3.91
C GLU A 265 -6.00 -15.69 -3.28
N ASP A 266 -4.70 -15.98 -3.29
CA ASP A 266 -4.14 -17.18 -2.66
C ASP A 266 -4.21 -17.08 -1.12
N LEU A 267 -3.90 -15.89 -0.56
CA LEU A 267 -3.99 -15.66 0.88
C LEU A 267 -5.41 -15.84 1.42
N VAL A 268 -6.43 -15.45 0.66
CA VAL A 268 -7.83 -15.63 1.08
C VAL A 268 -8.27 -17.09 0.95
N THR A 269 -7.73 -17.82 -0.04
CA THR A 269 -8.10 -19.22 -0.32
C THR A 269 -7.38 -20.18 0.62
N ASP A 270 -6.08 -20.01 0.82
CA ASP A 270 -5.25 -20.86 1.69
C ASP A 270 -4.34 -20.01 2.60
N PRO A 271 -4.88 -19.34 3.61
CA PRO A 271 -4.08 -18.52 4.51
C PRO A 271 -3.02 -19.31 5.29
N ALA A 272 -3.30 -20.56 5.64
CA ALA A 272 -2.38 -21.39 6.40
C ALA A 272 -1.14 -21.76 5.56
N GLY A 273 -1.33 -22.20 4.32
CA GLY A 273 -0.23 -22.54 3.41
C GLY A 273 0.60 -21.32 3.04
N ILE A 274 -0.04 -20.19 2.78
CA ILE A 274 0.66 -18.94 2.47
C ILE A 274 1.51 -18.47 3.67
N LEU A 275 0.96 -18.46 4.89
CA LEU A 275 1.71 -18.08 6.08
C LEU A 275 2.88 -19.01 6.36
N MET A 276 2.70 -20.33 6.18
CA MET A 276 3.79 -21.31 6.30
C MET A 276 4.95 -20.98 5.34
N ASN A 277 4.63 -20.62 4.10
CA ASN A 277 5.64 -20.23 3.10
C ASN A 277 6.35 -18.92 3.49
N VAL A 278 5.60 -17.93 4.03
CA VAL A 278 6.19 -16.68 4.51
C VAL A 278 7.10 -16.94 5.72
N TYR A 279 6.68 -17.74 6.70
CA TYR A 279 7.53 -18.07 7.85
C TYR A 279 8.81 -18.79 7.42
N LYS A 280 8.71 -19.76 6.49
CA LYS A 280 9.88 -20.42 5.92
C LYS A 280 10.82 -19.44 5.22
N TYR A 281 10.29 -18.51 4.42
CA TYR A 281 11.07 -17.47 3.76
C TYR A 281 11.77 -16.56 4.77
N LEU A 282 11.12 -16.21 5.87
CA LEU A 282 11.68 -15.39 6.94
C LEU A 282 12.67 -16.15 7.84
N GLY A 283 12.76 -17.47 7.71
CA GLY A 283 13.60 -18.32 8.57
C GLY A 283 12.97 -18.57 9.95
N LEU A 284 11.67 -18.43 10.08
CA LEU A 284 10.92 -18.62 11.31
C LEU A 284 10.29 -20.02 11.36
N LYS A 285 10.02 -20.50 12.58
CA LYS A 285 9.25 -21.73 12.78
C LYS A 285 7.79 -21.48 12.44
N SER A 286 7.15 -22.41 11.73
CA SER A 286 5.72 -22.30 11.48
C SER A 286 4.92 -22.45 12.77
N ILE A 287 3.85 -21.66 12.89
CA ILE A 287 2.86 -21.77 13.97
C ILE A 287 1.52 -22.23 13.38
N GLU A 288 0.65 -22.75 14.25
CA GLU A 288 -0.71 -23.08 13.86
C GLU A 288 -1.49 -21.83 13.45
N TYR A 289 -2.11 -21.84 12.28
CA TYR A 289 -2.94 -20.75 11.81
C TYR A 289 -4.22 -20.61 12.66
N LYS A 290 -4.45 -19.42 13.17
CA LYS A 290 -5.69 -19.04 13.83
C LYS A 290 -6.44 -18.03 12.97
N SER A 291 -7.75 -18.20 12.85
CA SER A 291 -8.55 -17.29 12.05
C SER A 291 -8.42 -15.85 12.55
N HIS A 292 -7.99 -14.96 11.67
CA HIS A 292 -7.66 -13.56 11.98
C HIS A 292 -8.82 -12.79 12.65
N HIS A 293 -10.08 -13.06 12.30
CA HIS A 293 -11.22 -12.34 12.90
C HIS A 293 -11.40 -12.60 14.39
N LYS A 294 -10.90 -13.74 14.90
CA LYS A 294 -10.87 -14.01 16.34
C LYS A 294 -9.77 -13.18 17.03
N PHE A 295 -8.66 -12.98 16.35
CA PHE A 295 -7.53 -12.21 16.84
C PHE A 295 -7.81 -10.69 16.86
N ILE A 296 -8.53 -10.19 15.84
CA ILE A 296 -8.82 -8.75 15.67
C ILE A 296 -9.84 -8.21 16.70
N LYS A 297 -10.72 -9.04 17.25
CA LYS A 297 -11.72 -8.56 18.23
C LYS A 297 -11.11 -7.82 19.43
N GLU A 298 -9.81 -7.98 19.64
CA GLU A 298 -9.06 -7.39 20.75
C GLU A 298 -8.20 -6.19 20.32
N LYS A 299 -8.20 -5.78 19.03
CA LYS A 299 -7.30 -4.74 18.51
C LYS A 299 -8.02 -3.67 17.70
N VAL A 300 -7.50 -2.44 17.79
CA VAL A 300 -7.90 -1.31 16.96
C VAL A 300 -7.02 -1.24 15.71
N ILE A 301 -7.58 -1.57 14.55
CA ILE A 301 -6.88 -1.46 13.25
C ILE A 301 -7.14 -0.06 12.69
N LYS A 302 -6.06 0.71 12.43
CA LYS A 302 -6.13 2.11 11.99
C LYS A 302 -5.95 2.28 10.46
N THR A 303 -6.30 1.28 9.65
CA THR A 303 -6.16 1.39 8.19
C THR A 303 -7.52 1.50 7.50
N PRO A 304 -7.61 2.05 6.27
CA PRO A 304 -8.85 2.07 5.48
C PRO A 304 -9.47 0.69 5.25
N SER A 305 -8.71 -0.39 5.45
CA SER A 305 -9.17 -1.77 5.31
C SER A 305 -9.70 -2.38 6.61
N SER A 306 -9.70 -1.64 7.73
CA SER A 306 -10.04 -2.16 9.08
C SER A 306 -11.39 -2.89 9.13
N ASN A 307 -12.42 -2.28 8.58
CA ASN A 307 -13.78 -2.87 8.57
C ASN A 307 -13.86 -4.15 7.72
N GLN A 308 -13.02 -4.29 6.70
CA GLN A 308 -12.98 -5.48 5.84
C GLN A 308 -12.25 -6.63 6.52
N VAL A 309 -11.12 -6.34 7.17
CA VAL A 309 -10.29 -7.33 7.86
C VAL A 309 -10.94 -7.79 9.17
N ALA A 310 -11.79 -6.98 9.81
CA ALA A 310 -12.53 -7.36 11.01
C ALA A 310 -13.63 -8.44 10.78
N GLN A 311 -13.95 -8.75 9.52
CA GLN A 311 -14.91 -9.80 9.18
C GLN A 311 -14.19 -11.14 8.94
N ALA A 312 -14.93 -12.24 8.98
CA ALA A 312 -14.42 -13.54 8.54
C ALA A 312 -13.95 -13.42 7.08
N LEU A 313 -12.95 -14.23 6.68
CA LEU A 313 -12.48 -14.26 5.29
C LEU A 313 -13.68 -14.44 4.34
N TYR A 314 -13.83 -13.54 3.41
CA TYR A 314 -14.87 -13.58 2.39
C TYR A 314 -14.24 -13.40 1.00
N THR A 315 -14.70 -14.21 0.06
CA THR A 315 -14.21 -14.21 -1.32
C THR A 315 -14.87 -13.15 -2.19
N SER A 316 -15.91 -12.46 -1.69
CA SER A 316 -16.69 -11.49 -2.47
C SER A 316 -15.92 -10.23 -2.89
N SER A 317 -14.71 -10.05 -2.35
CA SER A 317 -13.78 -9.00 -2.80
C SER A 317 -12.91 -9.44 -3.96
N GLN A 318 -12.80 -10.75 -4.23
CA GLN A 318 -12.05 -11.27 -5.36
C GLN A 318 -12.84 -11.04 -6.64
N TYR A 319 -12.14 -10.53 -7.66
CA TYR A 319 -12.70 -10.29 -8.99
C TYR A 319 -13.98 -9.43 -9.02
N LYS A 320 -14.13 -8.56 -8.02
CA LYS A 320 -15.25 -7.62 -7.92
C LYS A 320 -15.35 -6.70 -9.14
N TRP A 321 -14.22 -6.41 -9.78
CA TRP A 321 -14.11 -5.62 -10.99
C TRP A 321 -15.00 -6.13 -12.13
N LYS A 322 -15.34 -7.42 -12.16
CA LYS A 322 -16.21 -8.02 -13.17
C LYS A 322 -17.61 -7.40 -13.22
N ASN A 323 -18.08 -6.91 -12.06
CA ASN A 323 -19.36 -6.22 -11.95
C ASN A 323 -19.33 -4.79 -12.56
N TYR A 324 -18.14 -4.31 -12.90
CA TYR A 324 -17.89 -2.95 -13.42
C TYR A 324 -17.14 -2.97 -14.75
N ARG A 325 -17.16 -4.10 -15.50
CA ARG A 325 -16.38 -4.28 -16.73
C ARG A 325 -16.56 -3.13 -17.73
N GLY A 326 -17.78 -2.67 -17.93
CA GLY A 326 -18.08 -1.57 -18.85
C GLY A 326 -17.47 -0.24 -18.42
N GLN A 327 -17.61 0.09 -17.13
CA GLN A 327 -17.19 1.37 -16.57
C GLN A 327 -15.66 1.48 -16.45
N ILE A 328 -14.95 0.36 -16.28
CA ILE A 328 -13.50 0.33 -16.13
C ILE A 328 -12.74 -0.08 -17.40
N ALA A 329 -13.41 -0.28 -18.51
CA ALA A 329 -12.77 -0.74 -19.76
C ALA A 329 -11.62 0.18 -20.22
N SER A 330 -11.74 1.48 -19.99
CA SER A 330 -10.73 2.47 -20.38
C SER A 330 -9.40 2.34 -19.66
N ILE A 331 -9.36 1.70 -18.48
CA ILE A 331 -8.12 1.56 -17.70
C ILE A 331 -7.40 0.23 -17.95
N VAL A 332 -7.99 -0.73 -18.64
CA VAL A 332 -7.40 -2.04 -18.95
C VAL A 332 -6.01 -1.90 -19.59
N PRO A 333 -5.77 -1.01 -20.57
CA PRO A 333 -4.45 -0.87 -21.17
C PRO A 333 -3.31 -0.52 -20.21
N TYR A 334 -3.62 0.19 -19.11
CA TYR A 334 -2.61 0.56 -18.12
C TYR A 334 -2.14 -0.61 -17.24
N VAL A 335 -2.90 -1.69 -17.18
CA VAL A 335 -2.61 -2.81 -16.28
C VAL A 335 -2.24 -4.11 -16.99
N THR A 336 -2.32 -4.13 -18.34
CA THR A 336 -2.09 -5.34 -19.15
C THR A 336 -0.74 -5.98 -18.87
N ASP A 337 0.35 -5.20 -18.86
CA ASP A 337 1.70 -5.72 -18.63
C ASP A 337 1.84 -6.31 -17.22
N THR A 338 1.31 -5.62 -16.21
CA THR A 338 1.31 -6.11 -14.82
C THR A 338 0.49 -7.39 -14.69
N MET A 339 -0.68 -7.45 -15.32
CA MET A 339 -1.51 -8.65 -15.35
C MET A 339 -0.74 -9.81 -15.96
N GLN A 340 -0.15 -9.62 -17.12
CA GLN A 340 0.63 -10.65 -17.81
C GLN A 340 1.82 -11.13 -16.98
N LYS A 341 2.60 -10.20 -16.39
CA LYS A 341 3.77 -10.55 -15.55
C LYS A 341 3.39 -11.45 -14.37
N TYR A 342 2.28 -11.15 -13.71
CA TYR A 342 1.88 -11.83 -12.48
C TYR A 342 0.77 -12.87 -12.65
N GLY A 343 0.47 -13.25 -13.90
CA GLY A 343 -0.46 -14.33 -14.24
C GLY A 343 -1.91 -14.02 -13.93
N TYR A 344 -2.32 -12.75 -14.03
CA TYR A 344 -3.73 -12.32 -13.98
C TYR A 344 -4.30 -12.20 -15.39
N THR A 345 -5.58 -12.46 -15.54
CA THR A 345 -6.29 -12.38 -16.82
C THR A 345 -7.63 -11.64 -16.69
N LEU A 346 -8.24 -11.28 -17.80
CA LEU A 346 -9.61 -10.73 -17.82
C LEU A 346 -10.68 -11.83 -17.64
N ASP A 347 -10.28 -13.10 -17.64
CA ASP A 347 -11.15 -14.26 -17.46
C ASP A 347 -11.14 -14.81 -16.04
N ASP A 348 -10.19 -14.40 -15.22
CA ASP A 348 -10.04 -14.80 -13.80
C ASP A 348 -11.33 -14.71 -12.99
#